data_93b91c995f7145ee5289917d41be3e53
#
_entry.id   93b91c995f7145ee5289917d41be3e53
#
_cell.length_a   1.000
_cell.length_b   1.000
_cell.length_c   1.000
_cell.angle_alpha   90.00
_cell.angle_beta   90.00
_cell.angle_gamma   90.00
#
_symmetry.space_group_name_H-M   'P 1'
#
loop_
_entity.id
_entity.type
_entity.pdbx_description
1 polymer ?
#
loop_
_entity_poly.entity_id
_entity_poly.type
_entity_poly.pdbx_seq_one_letter_code
_entity_poly.pdbx_strand_id
1 'polypeptide(L)'
;MRILLLLTLCAIISTAHAQVRDRNIRMNLETPVSGSTLGNIGTARGWVFHPTKPVEWVEIYLDDQFISEVPVGGQRLDVYNAYPDALNSRYPGFSQTLNFKEYEEGFHRLAVYAFTIDGNYNYQEAEFCVSKLAGTNFIDDPEDIALYEVGRIHLWSDRLVLEGIQVGQDRYNVELTWNTATQDFQISQTTPYRIINQYTEYEGCTEG
;
A
#
# COMPACT_ATOMS: atom_id res chain seq x y z
N MET A 1 -47.37 -35.80 41.70
CA MET A 1 -46.00 -36.17 41.33
C MET A 1 -45.45 -35.05 40.42
N ARG A 2 -44.72 -34.08 40.98
CA ARG A 2 -44.20 -32.92 40.24
C ARG A 2 -42.73 -33.23 39.85
N ILE A 3 -42.50 -33.38 38.55
CA ILE A 3 -41.15 -33.58 38.01
C ILE A 3 -40.47 -32.20 37.90
N LEU A 4 -39.44 -32.01 38.71
CA LEU A 4 -38.60 -30.80 38.69
C LEU A 4 -37.55 -30.97 37.58
N LEU A 5 -37.68 -30.27 36.48
CA LEU A 5 -36.74 -30.23 35.39
C LEU A 5 -35.58 -29.27 35.78
N LEU A 6 -34.42 -29.78 36.17
CA LEU A 6 -33.23 -29.00 36.37
C LEU A 6 -32.64 -28.69 35.01
N LEU A 7 -32.80 -27.45 34.56
CA LEU A 7 -32.02 -26.90 33.44
C LEU A 7 -30.63 -26.48 33.91
N THR A 8 -29.63 -27.32 33.65
CA THR A 8 -28.22 -26.98 33.81
C THR A 8 -27.82 -26.03 32.67
N LEU A 9 -27.72 -24.73 32.98
CA LEU A 9 -27.17 -23.72 32.09
C LEU A 9 -25.64 -23.89 32.05
N CYS A 10 -25.16 -24.51 30.97
CA CYS A 10 -23.73 -24.62 30.70
C CYS A 10 -23.23 -23.25 30.20
N ALA A 11 -22.69 -22.44 31.10
CA ALA A 11 -22.03 -21.20 30.74
C ALA A 11 -20.72 -21.51 30.01
N ILE A 12 -20.69 -21.33 28.69
CA ILE A 12 -19.48 -21.36 27.90
C ILE A 12 -18.70 -20.08 28.24
N ILE A 13 -17.72 -20.19 29.13
CA ILE A 13 -16.77 -19.12 29.41
C ILE A 13 -15.82 -19.06 28.22
N SER A 14 -16.13 -18.19 27.26
CA SER A 14 -15.20 -17.84 26.19
C SER A 14 -14.08 -17.02 26.84
N THR A 15 -12.92 -17.62 27.07
CA THR A 15 -11.72 -16.89 27.49
C THR A 15 -11.24 -16.06 26.27
N ALA A 16 -11.60 -14.79 26.23
CA ALA A 16 -11.00 -13.86 25.30
C ALA A 16 -9.52 -13.74 25.65
N HIS A 17 -8.65 -14.37 24.86
CA HIS A 17 -7.22 -14.13 24.94
C HIS A 17 -6.98 -12.74 24.33
N ALA A 18 -6.42 -11.83 25.12
CA ALA A 18 -6.00 -10.54 24.58
C ALA A 18 -4.86 -10.76 23.60
N GLN A 19 -5.03 -10.32 22.35
CA GLN A 19 -3.97 -10.34 21.36
C GLN A 19 -2.84 -9.42 21.80
N VAL A 20 -1.61 -9.93 21.81
CA VAL A 20 -0.43 -9.19 22.26
C VAL A 20 0.52 -9.03 21.09
N ARG A 21 1.10 -7.84 20.96
CA ARG A 21 2.15 -7.61 19.98
C ARG A 21 3.42 -8.38 20.34
N ASP A 22 3.80 -9.35 19.50
CA ASP A 22 4.99 -10.18 19.65
C ASP A 22 6.09 -9.72 18.70
N ARG A 23 7.10 -9.04 19.22
CA ARG A 23 8.25 -8.54 18.44
C ARG A 23 9.21 -9.63 17.98
N ASN A 24 9.03 -10.88 18.43
CA ASN A 24 9.78 -12.02 17.88
C ASN A 24 9.24 -12.45 16.51
N ILE A 25 8.02 -12.08 16.15
CA ILE A 25 7.57 -12.19 14.76
C ILE A 25 8.43 -11.25 13.92
N ARG A 26 9.30 -11.83 13.10
CA ARG A 26 10.16 -11.11 12.16
C ARG A 26 9.46 -11.03 10.83
N MET A 27 9.40 -9.84 10.27
CA MET A 27 8.72 -9.59 9.01
C MET A 27 9.37 -8.43 8.26
N ASN A 28 9.18 -8.43 6.95
CA ASN A 28 9.53 -7.33 6.09
C ASN A 28 8.47 -7.16 5.00
N LEU A 29 7.85 -5.99 4.95
CA LEU A 29 6.99 -5.57 3.86
C LEU A 29 7.90 -4.99 2.77
N GLU A 30 8.03 -5.68 1.65
CA GLU A 30 8.93 -5.31 0.56
C GLU A 30 8.24 -4.41 -0.47
N THR A 31 6.94 -4.60 -0.65
CA THR A 31 6.09 -3.76 -1.48
C THR A 31 4.72 -3.58 -0.83
N PRO A 32 4.14 -2.36 -0.88
CA PRO A 32 4.76 -1.12 -1.38
C PRO A 32 5.95 -0.69 -0.52
N VAL A 33 6.86 0.05 -1.14
CA VAL A 33 7.92 0.77 -0.41
C VAL A 33 7.36 2.12 0.01
N SER A 34 7.64 2.55 1.25
CA SER A 34 7.24 3.89 1.70
C SER A 34 7.82 4.97 0.78
N GLY A 35 6.98 5.94 0.40
CA GLY A 35 7.31 6.99 -0.55
C GLY A 35 7.16 6.60 -2.03
N SER A 36 6.88 5.32 -2.36
CA SER A 36 6.69 4.91 -3.76
C SER A 36 5.35 5.36 -4.33
N THR A 37 5.30 5.52 -5.65
CA THR A 37 4.06 5.75 -6.39
C THR A 37 3.64 4.46 -7.08
N LEU A 38 2.39 4.05 -6.89
CA LEU A 38 1.79 2.88 -7.52
C LEU A 38 0.68 3.28 -8.49
N GLY A 39 0.55 2.51 -9.57
CA GLY A 39 -0.55 2.65 -10.52
C GLY A 39 -1.83 1.94 -10.08
N ASN A 40 -2.67 1.63 -11.08
CA ASN A 40 -3.98 1.01 -10.88
C ASN A 40 -3.93 -0.38 -10.20
N ILE A 41 -2.84 -1.10 -10.36
CA ILE A 41 -2.62 -2.43 -9.80
C ILE A 41 -1.26 -2.45 -9.11
N GLY A 42 -1.24 -2.91 -7.88
CA GLY A 42 -0.02 -3.10 -7.11
C GLY A 42 -0.02 -4.44 -6.38
N THR A 43 1.02 -4.67 -5.62
CA THR A 43 1.18 -5.91 -4.84
C THR A 43 1.61 -5.57 -3.43
N ALA A 44 0.91 -6.12 -2.44
CA ALA A 44 1.45 -6.24 -1.10
C ALA A 44 2.25 -7.53 -1.01
N ARG A 45 3.56 -7.44 -0.80
CA ARG A 45 4.46 -8.59 -0.77
C ARG A 45 5.52 -8.43 0.28
N GLY A 46 5.91 -9.56 0.85
CA GLY A 46 6.97 -9.61 1.83
C GLY A 46 7.21 -11.01 2.35
N TRP A 47 7.81 -11.07 3.52
CA TRP A 47 8.01 -12.30 4.25
C TRP A 47 7.79 -12.09 5.75
N VAL A 48 7.40 -13.18 6.42
CA VAL A 48 7.18 -13.21 7.87
C VAL A 48 7.45 -14.61 8.43
N PHE A 49 8.09 -14.66 9.57
CA PHE A 49 8.25 -15.89 10.37
C PHE A 49 8.38 -15.55 11.86
N HIS A 50 8.12 -16.54 12.69
CA HIS A 50 8.50 -16.50 14.10
C HIS A 50 9.52 -17.63 14.37
N PRO A 51 10.57 -17.41 15.17
CA PRO A 51 11.64 -18.39 15.36
C PRO A 51 11.18 -19.77 15.85
N THR A 52 10.13 -19.83 16.65
CA THR A 52 9.71 -21.06 17.36
C THR A 52 8.21 -21.39 17.23
N LYS A 53 7.41 -20.53 16.61
CA LYS A 53 5.97 -20.71 16.46
C LYS A 53 5.55 -20.63 14.98
N PRO A 54 4.52 -21.32 14.53
CA PRO A 54 3.94 -21.08 13.23
C PRO A 54 3.31 -19.68 13.15
N VAL A 55 3.56 -19.00 12.03
CA VAL A 55 2.74 -17.87 11.58
C VAL A 55 1.67 -18.47 10.67
N GLU A 56 0.40 -18.23 10.97
CA GLU A 56 -0.69 -18.89 10.27
C GLU A 56 -1.19 -18.06 9.08
N TRP A 57 -1.40 -16.75 9.31
CA TRP A 57 -1.91 -15.87 8.25
C TRP A 57 -1.38 -14.44 8.42
N VAL A 58 -1.60 -13.69 7.37
CA VAL A 58 -1.32 -12.26 7.30
C VAL A 58 -2.62 -11.54 6.95
N GLU A 59 -2.95 -10.47 7.63
CA GLU A 59 -4.05 -9.57 7.29
C GLU A 59 -3.51 -8.30 6.66
N ILE A 60 -4.17 -7.86 5.60
CA ILE A 60 -3.83 -6.63 4.88
C ILE A 60 -4.95 -5.61 5.10
N TYR A 61 -4.55 -4.41 5.49
CA TYR A 61 -5.41 -3.25 5.67
C TYR A 61 -4.92 -2.12 4.77
N LEU A 62 -5.85 -1.41 4.17
CA LEU A 62 -5.58 -0.17 3.44
C LEU A 62 -6.43 0.95 4.07
N ASP A 63 -5.78 2.01 4.52
CA ASP A 63 -6.41 3.13 5.22
C ASP A 63 -7.31 2.67 6.39
N ASP A 64 -6.78 1.76 7.20
CA ASP A 64 -7.47 1.11 8.34
C ASP A 64 -8.66 0.20 7.96
N GLN A 65 -8.92 -0.01 6.67
CA GLN A 65 -9.95 -0.93 6.22
C GLN A 65 -9.36 -2.30 5.90
N PHE A 66 -9.97 -3.35 6.45
CA PHE A 66 -9.59 -4.73 6.15
C PHE A 66 -9.82 -5.05 4.67
N ILE A 67 -8.78 -5.55 4.01
CA ILE A 67 -8.82 -5.93 2.60
C ILE A 67 -8.90 -7.44 2.43
N SER A 68 -7.97 -8.16 3.02
CA SER A 68 -7.88 -9.62 2.84
C SER A 68 -7.01 -10.29 3.90
N GLU A 69 -7.27 -11.57 4.08
CA GLU A 69 -6.38 -12.51 4.74
C GLU A 69 -5.55 -13.24 3.67
N VAL A 70 -4.26 -13.38 3.91
CA VAL A 70 -3.31 -13.96 2.95
C VAL A 70 -2.52 -15.07 3.63
N PRO A 71 -2.45 -16.27 3.03
CA PRO A 71 -1.64 -17.34 3.57
C PRO A 71 -0.14 -17.04 3.45
N VAL A 72 0.60 -17.55 4.41
CA VAL A 72 2.07 -17.58 4.41
C VAL A 72 2.53 -18.92 3.86
N GLY A 73 3.46 -18.93 2.90
CA GLY A 73 3.93 -20.19 2.31
C GLY A 73 4.81 -20.01 1.07
N GLY A 74 5.03 -18.80 0.63
CA GLY A 74 5.92 -18.50 -0.49
C GLY A 74 7.39 -18.84 -0.17
N GLN A 75 8.08 -19.55 -1.10
CA GLN A 75 9.49 -19.91 -0.90
C GLN A 75 10.39 -18.67 -0.92
N ARG A 76 11.30 -18.57 0.08
CA ARG A 76 12.26 -17.49 0.24
C ARG A 76 13.62 -18.07 0.69
N LEU A 77 14.43 -18.44 -0.28
CA LEU A 77 15.77 -18.98 -0.01
C LEU A 77 16.72 -17.95 0.61
N ASP A 78 16.56 -16.68 0.29
CA ASP A 78 17.28 -15.57 0.88
C ASP A 78 17.02 -15.46 2.38
N VAL A 79 15.75 -15.55 2.81
CA VAL A 79 15.37 -15.54 4.23
C VAL A 79 15.87 -16.81 4.93
N TYR A 80 15.74 -17.98 4.28
CA TYR A 80 16.25 -19.23 4.82
C TYR A 80 17.77 -19.18 5.04
N ASN A 81 18.53 -18.65 4.10
CA ASN A 81 19.98 -18.52 4.23
C ASN A 81 20.39 -17.57 5.36
N ALA A 82 19.59 -16.55 5.63
CA ALA A 82 19.83 -15.62 6.73
C ALA A 82 19.40 -16.17 8.10
N TYR A 83 18.39 -17.07 8.12
CA TYR A 83 17.79 -17.62 9.35
C TYR A 83 17.53 -19.12 9.24
N PRO A 84 18.56 -19.96 9.04
CA PRO A 84 18.40 -21.38 8.71
C PRO A 84 17.75 -22.19 9.84
N ASP A 85 17.91 -21.78 11.09
CA ASP A 85 17.40 -22.48 12.28
C ASP A 85 15.99 -22.01 12.70
N ALA A 86 15.45 -20.98 12.04
CA ALA A 86 14.12 -20.49 12.39
C ALA A 86 13.02 -21.32 11.74
N LEU A 87 11.95 -21.56 12.51
CA LEU A 87 10.81 -22.32 12.04
C LEU A 87 10.21 -21.68 10.79
N ASN A 88 9.98 -22.49 9.76
CA ASN A 88 9.36 -22.09 8.48
C ASN A 88 10.10 -20.96 7.71
N SER A 89 11.34 -20.63 8.07
CA SER A 89 12.12 -19.60 7.39
C SER A 89 12.36 -19.83 5.89
N ARG A 90 12.11 -21.06 5.41
CA ARG A 90 12.19 -21.42 3.99
C ARG A 90 10.95 -21.02 3.18
N TYR A 91 9.80 -20.92 3.84
CA TYR A 91 8.52 -20.62 3.21
C TYR A 91 7.76 -19.45 3.89
N PRO A 92 8.44 -18.36 4.22
CA PRO A 92 7.86 -17.26 4.97
C PRO A 92 7.16 -16.22 4.08
N GLY A 93 7.15 -16.40 2.76
CA GLY A 93 6.65 -15.41 1.80
C GLY A 93 5.13 -15.29 1.83
N PHE A 94 4.64 -14.06 1.67
CA PHE A 94 3.26 -13.73 1.39
C PHE A 94 3.18 -12.77 0.19
N SER A 95 2.07 -12.80 -0.52
CA SER A 95 1.83 -11.90 -1.65
C SER A 95 0.34 -11.78 -1.96
N GLN A 96 -0.12 -10.55 -2.15
CA GLN A 96 -1.49 -10.21 -2.55
C GLN A 96 -1.48 -9.12 -3.60
N THR A 97 -2.17 -9.34 -4.71
CA THR A 97 -2.41 -8.30 -5.71
C THR A 97 -3.55 -7.40 -5.21
N LEU A 98 -3.35 -6.10 -5.33
CA LEU A 98 -4.30 -5.06 -4.93
C LEU A 98 -4.73 -4.25 -6.15
N ASN A 99 -6.03 -3.94 -6.21
CA ASN A 99 -6.60 -3.10 -7.26
C ASN A 99 -6.92 -1.72 -6.69
N PHE A 100 -6.15 -0.72 -7.09
CA PHE A 100 -6.28 0.65 -6.61
C PHE A 100 -7.24 1.52 -7.43
N LYS A 101 -7.87 0.98 -8.48
CA LYS A 101 -8.79 1.76 -9.34
C LYS A 101 -9.95 2.41 -8.59
N GLU A 102 -10.40 1.76 -7.52
CA GLU A 102 -11.55 2.21 -6.72
C GLU A 102 -11.16 3.18 -5.60
N TYR A 103 -9.85 3.36 -5.38
CA TYR A 103 -9.33 4.28 -4.37
C TYR A 103 -9.06 5.65 -5.00
N GLU A 104 -9.12 6.69 -4.18
CA GLU A 104 -8.77 8.04 -4.61
C GLU A 104 -7.28 8.10 -4.97
N GLU A 105 -6.88 9.08 -5.80
CA GLU A 105 -5.47 9.38 -6.01
C GLU A 105 -4.92 10.13 -4.80
N GLY A 106 -3.67 9.86 -4.44
CA GLY A 106 -3.03 10.49 -3.30
C GLY A 106 -2.36 9.50 -2.36
N PHE A 107 -2.08 9.94 -1.14
CA PHE A 107 -1.43 9.12 -0.13
C PHE A 107 -2.37 8.10 0.48
N HIS A 108 -1.86 6.88 0.59
CA HIS A 108 -2.51 5.75 1.23
C HIS A 108 -1.55 5.08 2.18
N ARG A 109 -2.09 4.42 3.20
CA ARG A 109 -1.34 3.64 4.16
C ARG A 109 -1.74 2.18 4.09
N LEU A 110 -0.79 1.31 3.75
CA LEU A 110 -0.97 -0.14 3.80
C LEU A 110 -0.35 -0.66 5.08
N ALA A 111 -1.14 -1.38 5.87
CA ALA A 111 -0.69 -2.08 7.06
C ALA A 111 -0.82 -3.59 6.86
N VAL A 112 0.20 -4.32 7.27
CA VAL A 112 0.27 -5.78 7.17
C VAL A 112 0.47 -6.34 8.57
N TYR A 113 -0.52 -7.07 9.08
CA TYR A 113 -0.51 -7.74 10.37
C TYR A 113 -0.25 -9.22 10.17
N ALA A 114 0.67 -9.79 10.91
CA ALA A 114 0.96 -11.22 10.88
C ALA A 114 0.63 -11.85 12.22
N PHE A 115 -0.05 -13.00 12.19
CA PHE A 115 -0.56 -13.67 13.38
C PHE A 115 0.07 -15.06 13.55
N THR A 116 0.48 -15.35 14.76
CA THR A 116 0.90 -16.71 15.18
C THR A 116 -0.31 -17.52 15.62
N ILE A 117 -0.14 -18.84 15.67
CA ILE A 117 -1.19 -19.80 16.07
C ILE A 117 -1.84 -19.49 17.43
N ASP A 118 -1.15 -18.81 18.32
CA ASP A 118 -1.67 -18.40 19.63
C ASP A 118 -2.32 -16.99 19.59
N GLY A 119 -2.53 -16.43 18.41
CA GLY A 119 -3.21 -15.15 18.18
C GLY A 119 -2.37 -13.91 18.47
N ASN A 120 -1.10 -14.06 18.84
CA ASN A 120 -0.20 -12.92 18.97
C ASN A 120 0.16 -12.38 17.59
N TYR A 121 0.45 -11.08 17.51
CA TYR A 121 0.67 -10.41 16.22
C TYR A 121 1.89 -9.50 16.21
N ASN A 122 2.38 -9.19 15.03
CA ASN A 122 3.23 -8.05 14.74
C ASN A 122 2.78 -7.42 13.42
N TYR A 123 3.20 -6.17 13.16
CA TYR A 123 2.80 -5.48 11.94
C TYR A 123 3.89 -4.59 11.40
N GLN A 124 3.79 -4.30 10.11
CA GLN A 124 4.53 -3.24 9.41
C GLN A 124 3.57 -2.44 8.55
N GLU A 125 3.94 -1.20 8.29
CA GLU A 125 3.18 -0.24 7.50
C GLU A 125 4.07 0.38 6.43
N ALA A 126 3.45 0.78 5.33
CA ALA A 126 4.07 1.58 4.29
C ALA A 126 3.08 2.66 3.84
N GLU A 127 3.54 3.90 3.78
CA GLU A 127 2.82 5.01 3.16
C GLU A 127 3.30 5.15 1.72
N PHE A 128 2.38 5.20 0.79
CA PHE A 128 2.67 5.28 -0.65
C PHE A 128 1.62 6.13 -1.35
N CYS A 129 1.92 6.55 -2.55
CA CYS A 129 0.99 7.31 -3.37
C CYS A 129 0.31 6.42 -4.40
N VAL A 130 -0.99 6.58 -4.58
CA VAL A 130 -1.73 6.03 -5.71
C VAL A 130 -1.87 7.10 -6.77
N SER A 131 -1.35 6.81 -7.98
CA SER A 131 -1.61 7.61 -9.18
C SER A 131 -2.15 6.69 -10.26
N LYS A 132 -3.36 6.96 -10.73
CA LYS A 132 -4.04 6.13 -11.74
C LYS A 132 -3.31 6.09 -13.07
N LEU A 133 -2.43 7.05 -13.29
CA LEU A 133 -1.63 7.16 -14.50
C LEU A 133 -0.17 6.70 -14.33
N ALA A 134 0.23 6.29 -13.10
CA ALA A 134 1.57 5.76 -12.88
C ALA A 134 1.82 4.49 -13.71
N GLY A 135 2.91 4.49 -14.47
CA GLY A 135 3.29 3.38 -15.34
C GLY A 135 2.44 3.20 -16.60
N THR A 136 1.55 4.15 -16.90
CA THR A 136 0.85 4.23 -18.19
C THR A 136 1.49 5.32 -19.06
N ASN A 137 1.52 5.11 -20.36
CA ASN A 137 1.81 6.21 -21.26
C ASN A 137 0.70 7.24 -21.12
N PHE A 138 1.04 8.42 -20.63
CA PHE A 138 0.07 9.50 -20.45
C PHE A 138 -0.30 10.12 -21.78
N ILE A 139 0.66 10.15 -22.70
CA ILE A 139 0.53 10.68 -24.04
C ILE A 139 1.15 9.67 -24.99
N ASP A 140 0.34 9.03 -25.82
CA ASP A 140 0.81 8.09 -26.84
C ASP A 140 1.16 8.81 -28.14
N ASP A 141 0.44 9.88 -28.47
CA ASP A 141 0.68 10.70 -29.65
C ASP A 141 0.94 12.16 -29.22
N PRO A 142 2.09 12.76 -29.60
CA PRO A 142 2.38 14.16 -29.31
C PRO A 142 1.32 15.14 -29.85
N GLU A 143 0.56 14.78 -30.88
CA GLU A 143 -0.51 15.59 -31.43
C GLU A 143 -1.74 15.67 -30.51
N ASP A 144 -1.88 14.71 -29.56
CA ASP A 144 -2.96 14.71 -28.58
C ASP A 144 -2.74 15.75 -27.46
N ILE A 145 -1.55 16.34 -27.39
CA ILE A 145 -1.20 17.34 -26.38
C ILE A 145 -1.42 18.77 -26.88
N ALA A 146 -2.21 19.53 -26.17
CA ALA A 146 -2.43 20.93 -26.46
C ALA A 146 -1.75 21.86 -25.43
N LEU A 147 -0.42 21.99 -25.51
CA LEU A 147 0.34 22.83 -24.59
C LEU A 147 -0.01 24.33 -24.69
N TYR A 148 -0.54 24.76 -25.82
CA TYR A 148 -0.99 26.15 -26.01
C TYR A 148 -2.28 26.48 -25.22
N GLU A 149 -2.95 25.47 -24.70
CA GLU A 149 -4.15 25.61 -23.85
C GLU A 149 -3.86 25.47 -22.36
N VAL A 150 -2.58 25.45 -21.96
CA VAL A 150 -2.22 25.39 -20.54
C VAL A 150 -2.78 26.62 -19.82
N GLY A 151 -3.58 26.37 -18.77
CA GLY A 151 -4.22 27.43 -18.03
C GLY A 151 -3.23 28.24 -17.21
N ARG A 152 -2.39 27.60 -16.44
CA ARG A 152 -1.36 28.22 -15.62
C ARG A 152 -0.14 27.31 -15.48
N ILE A 153 1.00 27.94 -15.20
CA ILE A 153 2.23 27.23 -14.84
C ILE A 153 2.62 27.67 -13.42
N HIS A 154 2.74 26.72 -12.53
CA HIS A 154 3.23 26.95 -11.17
C HIS A 154 4.68 26.45 -11.10
N LEU A 155 5.57 27.27 -10.56
CA LEU A 155 7.01 26.99 -10.49
C LEU A 155 7.48 26.95 -9.04
N TRP A 156 8.20 25.89 -8.71
CA TRP A 156 8.96 25.74 -7.48
C TRP A 156 10.44 25.51 -7.80
N SER A 157 11.28 25.37 -6.79
CA SER A 157 12.73 25.20 -6.96
C SER A 157 13.13 23.90 -7.68
N ASP A 158 12.33 22.85 -7.53
CA ASP A 158 12.62 21.47 -7.95
C ASP A 158 11.55 20.88 -8.87
N ARG A 159 10.42 21.56 -9.03
CA ARG A 159 9.26 21.06 -9.79
C ARG A 159 8.48 22.18 -10.46
N LEU A 160 7.70 21.79 -11.43
CA LEU A 160 6.70 22.67 -12.07
C LEU A 160 5.38 21.90 -12.25
N VAL A 161 4.27 22.63 -12.16
CA VAL A 161 2.93 22.09 -12.46
C VAL A 161 2.33 22.85 -13.64
N LEU A 162 1.94 22.08 -14.63
CA LEU A 162 1.19 22.57 -15.78
C LEU A 162 -0.30 22.34 -15.51
N GLU A 163 -1.04 23.42 -15.29
CA GLU A 163 -2.47 23.34 -14.96
C GLU A 163 -3.32 23.27 -16.22
N GLY A 164 -4.18 22.25 -16.31
CA GLY A 164 -5.21 22.14 -17.34
C GLY A 164 -4.69 21.74 -18.72
N ILE A 165 -3.60 20.97 -18.80
CA ILE A 165 -3.18 20.38 -20.07
C ILE A 165 -4.32 19.52 -20.63
N GLN A 166 -4.66 19.76 -21.90
CA GLN A 166 -5.62 18.92 -22.60
C GLN A 166 -4.91 17.73 -23.23
N VAL A 167 -5.46 16.55 -22.98
CA VAL A 167 -5.05 15.29 -23.62
C VAL A 167 -6.31 14.62 -24.17
N GLY A 168 -6.44 14.58 -25.46
CA GLY A 168 -7.68 14.13 -26.10
C GLY A 168 -8.88 14.99 -25.69
N GLN A 169 -9.86 14.39 -25.00
CA GLN A 169 -11.05 15.10 -24.52
C GLN A 169 -10.98 15.50 -23.04
N ASP A 170 -9.95 15.07 -22.34
CA ASP A 170 -9.80 15.29 -20.92
C ASP A 170 -8.74 16.34 -20.60
N ARG A 171 -8.84 16.93 -19.42
CA ARG A 171 -7.87 17.90 -18.92
C ARG A 171 -7.23 17.42 -17.63
N TYR A 172 -5.93 17.70 -17.51
CA TYR A 172 -5.11 17.27 -16.39
C TYR A 172 -4.22 18.39 -15.85
N ASN A 173 -3.92 18.32 -14.57
CA ASN A 173 -2.75 18.99 -14.02
C ASN A 173 -1.58 18.00 -14.06
N VAL A 174 -0.46 18.45 -14.61
CA VAL A 174 0.74 17.62 -14.78
C VAL A 174 1.87 18.21 -13.96
N GLU A 175 2.37 17.45 -13.00
CA GLU A 175 3.57 17.81 -12.25
C GLU A 175 4.80 17.20 -12.91
N LEU A 176 5.83 18.01 -13.08
CA LEU A 176 7.15 17.57 -13.56
C LEU A 176 8.18 17.90 -12.50
N THR A 177 8.98 16.91 -12.13
CA THR A 177 10.07 17.01 -11.17
C THR A 177 11.40 16.82 -11.88
N TRP A 178 12.42 17.56 -11.45
CA TRP A 178 13.76 17.42 -12.00
C TRP A 178 14.40 16.10 -11.54
N ASN A 179 14.77 15.27 -12.50
CA ASN A 179 15.49 14.03 -12.25
C ASN A 179 17.00 14.26 -12.43
N THR A 180 17.76 14.19 -11.34
CA THR A 180 19.22 14.40 -11.36
C THR A 180 19.99 13.30 -12.06
N ALA A 181 19.46 12.09 -12.13
CA ALA A 181 20.13 10.95 -12.76
C ALA A 181 20.06 11.04 -14.29
N THR A 182 18.92 11.46 -14.83
CA THR A 182 18.67 11.58 -16.28
C THR A 182 18.91 13.00 -16.80
N GLN A 183 19.03 13.98 -15.91
CA GLN A 183 19.25 15.41 -16.23
C GLN A 183 18.12 16.00 -17.08
N ASP A 184 16.87 15.62 -16.77
CA ASP A 184 15.65 16.09 -17.44
C ASP A 184 14.49 16.27 -16.45
N PHE A 185 13.41 16.89 -16.93
CA PHE A 185 12.14 16.91 -16.21
C PHE A 185 11.32 15.67 -16.55
N GLN A 186 10.88 14.96 -15.52
CA GLN A 186 10.02 13.80 -15.67
C GLN A 186 8.65 14.08 -15.07
N ILE A 187 7.60 13.52 -15.68
CA ILE A 187 6.27 13.57 -15.12
C ILE A 187 6.27 12.74 -13.83
N SER A 188 6.12 13.42 -12.70
CA SER A 188 6.03 12.80 -11.39
C SER A 188 4.59 12.51 -10.98
N GLN A 189 3.65 13.34 -11.46
CA GLN A 189 2.24 13.19 -11.14
C GLN A 189 1.35 13.76 -12.22
N THR A 190 0.18 13.14 -12.40
CA THR A 190 -0.92 13.67 -13.21
C THR A 190 -2.21 13.54 -12.42
N THR A 191 -3.00 14.61 -12.37
CA THR A 191 -4.30 14.60 -11.70
C THR A 191 -5.37 15.19 -12.63
N PRO A 192 -6.64 14.76 -12.52
CA PRO A 192 -7.73 15.38 -13.23
C PRO A 192 -7.74 16.89 -12.98
N TYR A 193 -8.04 17.66 -14.04
CA TYR A 193 -8.01 19.12 -13.96
C TYR A 193 -8.92 19.64 -12.84
N ARG A 194 -8.30 20.32 -11.89
CA ARG A 194 -8.97 21.18 -10.90
C ARG A 194 -8.20 22.46 -10.83
N ILE A 195 -8.89 23.59 -10.75
CA ILE A 195 -8.23 24.89 -10.57
C ILE A 195 -7.47 24.85 -9.25
N ILE A 196 -6.15 24.99 -9.31
CA ILE A 196 -5.29 25.10 -8.14
C ILE A 196 -5.49 26.50 -7.55
N ASN A 197 -6.23 26.60 -6.45
CA ASN A 197 -6.37 27.85 -5.73
C ASN A 197 -5.05 28.21 -5.05
N GLN A 198 -4.66 29.48 -5.12
CA GLN A 198 -3.36 30.02 -4.66
C GLN A 198 -3.01 29.77 -3.18
N TYR A 199 -3.89 29.17 -2.39
CA TYR A 199 -3.75 29.01 -0.94
C TYR A 199 -3.93 27.58 -0.43
N THR A 200 -4.18 26.62 -1.27
CA THR A 200 -4.10 25.21 -0.87
C THR A 200 -2.74 24.68 -1.28
N GLU A 201 -1.88 24.39 -0.30
CA GLU A 201 -0.75 23.52 -0.55
C GLU A 201 -1.29 22.28 -1.24
N TYR A 202 -0.76 22.00 -2.42
CA TYR A 202 -1.11 20.82 -3.17
C TYR A 202 -0.47 19.65 -2.43
N GLU A 203 -1.28 18.90 -1.67
CA GLU A 203 -0.87 17.63 -1.07
C GLU A 203 -0.73 16.56 -2.17
N GLY A 204 0.14 16.82 -3.12
CA GLY A 204 0.60 15.82 -4.05
C GLY A 204 1.61 14.91 -3.35
N CYS A 205 1.79 13.71 -3.89
CA CYS A 205 2.82 12.80 -3.44
C CYS A 205 4.20 13.41 -3.72
N THR A 206 4.73 14.16 -2.78
CA THR A 206 6.10 14.65 -2.82
C THR A 206 7.00 13.65 -2.14
N GLU A 207 8.02 13.17 -2.85
CA GLU A 207 9.11 12.42 -2.21
C GLU A 207 9.75 13.31 -1.14
N GLY A 208 9.76 12.83 0.12
CA GLY A 208 10.46 13.42 1.25
C GLY A 208 11.94 13.02 1.27
#